data_077d4aed8ec124dbe7bd4797bfc4b4fd
#
_entry.id   077d4aed8ec124dbe7bd4797bfc4b4fd
#
_cell.length_a   1.000
_cell.length_b   1.000
_cell.length_c   1.000
_cell.angle_alpha   90.00
_cell.angle_beta   90.00
_cell.angle_gamma   90.00
#
_symmetry.space_group_name_H-M   'P 1'
#
loop_
_entity.id
_entity.type
_entity.pdbx_description
1 polymer ?
#
loop_
_entity_poly.entity_id
_entity_poly.type
_entity_poly.pdbx_seq_one_letter_code
_entity_poly.pdbx_strand_id
1 'polypeptide(L)'
;MQVTSFKKIVIWGYPLYSHTHSFVHYGWFKAFKHLGYETYWFDDNNYPENFDFNNTVFITEGYADKKIPILKNSIYFVHICVNPSKYLTAGCRLIDIRFNVKKTKDFSYEYTRPDDELVKLDAFTFYEKNANDSALVAKYKKGISGYEAVYMYWATDFLPKEINFSDAFIERTNTVYHVGSLWSANRQEFQIFEKSLKARGLSLEIRDPWRIKTTNEEAVRLVQQSYIAPDIRGTGATCDGSSAEECNHLSIGYIPCRIFKNISYGQLGITNSYAVKELMNDFVVYASKPENILDYAEPYRKNYEKILEAMAYVRDNHTFVRRIETLMELLA
;
A
#
# COMPACT_ATOMS: atom_id res chain seq x y z
N MET A 1 1.84 0.46 29.57
CA MET A 1 1.66 -0.36 28.38
C MET A 1 2.30 -1.72 28.63
N GLN A 2 1.51 -2.80 28.63
CA GLN A 2 2.10 -4.14 28.62
C GLN A 2 2.78 -4.30 27.27
N VAL A 3 4.09 -4.39 27.27
CA VAL A 3 4.89 -4.72 26.09
C VAL A 3 4.41 -6.09 25.62
N THR A 4 3.84 -6.16 24.45
CA THR A 4 3.46 -7.41 23.80
C THR A 4 4.64 -8.39 23.85
N SER A 5 4.39 -9.64 24.24
CA SER A 5 5.43 -10.68 24.41
C SER A 5 6.16 -11.08 23.12
N PHE A 6 5.75 -10.51 21.99
CA PHE A 6 6.33 -10.79 20.68
C PHE A 6 7.63 -10.02 20.48
N LYS A 7 8.73 -10.75 20.31
CA LYS A 7 10.06 -10.17 20.11
C LYS A 7 10.49 -10.15 18.65
N LYS A 8 9.97 -11.09 17.86
CA LYS A 8 10.38 -11.31 16.47
C LYS A 8 9.30 -10.89 15.50
N ILE A 9 9.70 -10.19 14.46
CA ILE A 9 8.87 -9.82 13.32
C ILE A 9 9.44 -10.50 12.09
N VAL A 10 8.59 -11.17 11.33
CA VAL A 10 8.97 -11.77 10.04
C VAL A 10 8.13 -11.16 8.94
N ILE A 11 8.78 -10.48 8.02
CA ILE A 11 8.18 -10.10 6.75
C ILE A 11 8.32 -11.32 5.85
N TRP A 12 7.19 -11.94 5.50
CA TRP A 12 7.16 -13.09 4.61
C TRP A 12 6.54 -12.68 3.29
N GLY A 13 7.39 -12.50 2.26
CA GLY A 13 6.87 -11.96 1.01
C GLY A 13 7.93 -11.84 -0.07
N TYR A 14 7.59 -11.19 -1.16
CA TYR A 14 8.43 -11.08 -2.34
C TYR A 14 9.82 -10.49 -2.03
N PRO A 15 10.92 -11.13 -2.49
CA PRO A 15 12.24 -10.54 -2.42
C PRO A 15 12.28 -9.20 -3.16
N LEU A 16 13.14 -8.28 -2.72
CA LEU A 16 13.26 -6.96 -3.33
C LEU A 16 13.54 -7.08 -4.84
N TYR A 17 12.85 -6.28 -5.65
CA TYR A 17 12.86 -6.25 -7.11
C TYR A 17 12.22 -7.45 -7.83
N SER A 18 11.61 -8.40 -7.12
CA SER A 18 10.96 -9.56 -7.75
C SER A 18 9.50 -9.33 -8.10
N HIS A 19 8.86 -8.35 -7.47
CA HIS A 19 7.44 -8.03 -7.61
C HIS A 19 7.19 -6.56 -7.25
N THR A 20 6.11 -5.95 -7.75
CA THR A 20 5.74 -4.56 -7.38
C THR A 20 5.51 -4.40 -5.88
N HIS A 21 4.94 -5.40 -5.22
CA HIS A 21 4.74 -5.40 -3.77
C HIS A 21 6.01 -5.64 -2.95
N SER A 22 7.12 -6.03 -3.58
CA SER A 22 8.41 -6.16 -2.88
C SER A 22 8.85 -4.87 -2.20
N PHE A 23 8.51 -3.71 -2.79
CA PHE A 23 8.78 -2.40 -2.20
C PHE A 23 7.89 -2.12 -0.97
N VAL A 24 6.70 -2.69 -0.92
CA VAL A 24 5.81 -2.64 0.26
C VAL A 24 6.42 -3.47 1.39
N HIS A 25 6.86 -4.71 1.07
CA HIS A 25 7.55 -5.56 2.05
C HIS A 25 8.84 -4.90 2.56
N TYR A 26 9.58 -4.23 1.69
CA TYR A 26 10.76 -3.46 2.07
C TYR A 26 10.42 -2.30 3.01
N GLY A 27 9.33 -1.60 2.76
CA GLY A 27 8.83 -0.54 3.62
C GLY A 27 8.50 -1.04 5.04
N TRP A 28 7.78 -2.16 5.13
CA TRP A 28 7.51 -2.82 6.42
C TRP A 28 8.80 -3.23 7.13
N PHE A 29 9.70 -3.92 6.43
CA PHE A 29 10.97 -4.38 6.98
C PHE A 29 11.82 -3.23 7.54
N LYS A 30 11.97 -2.17 6.77
CA LYS A 30 12.71 -0.97 7.17
C LYS A 30 12.11 -0.30 8.41
N ALA A 31 10.78 -0.16 8.42
CA ALA A 31 10.06 0.51 9.48
C ALA A 31 10.10 -0.27 10.81
N PHE A 32 9.92 -1.59 10.79
CA PHE A 32 10.07 -2.41 11.99
C PHE A 32 11.50 -2.36 12.55
N LYS A 33 12.51 -2.44 11.68
CA LYS A 33 13.91 -2.26 12.12
C LYS A 33 14.15 -0.89 12.73
N HIS A 34 13.59 0.16 12.15
CA HIS A 34 13.70 1.52 12.66
C HIS A 34 13.10 1.66 14.07
N LEU A 35 12.01 0.98 14.33
CA LEU A 35 11.33 0.94 15.63
C LEU A 35 12.04 0.03 16.66
N GLY A 36 13.15 -0.62 16.27
CA GLY A 36 13.95 -1.44 17.17
C GLY A 36 13.48 -2.89 17.34
N TYR A 37 12.56 -3.35 16.49
CA TYR A 37 12.14 -4.75 16.51
C TYR A 37 13.18 -5.66 15.88
N GLU A 38 13.34 -6.85 16.42
CA GLU A 38 14.10 -7.93 15.80
C GLU A 38 13.36 -8.40 14.53
N THR A 39 13.83 -7.99 13.35
CA THR A 39 13.07 -8.11 12.10
C THR A 39 13.84 -8.90 11.07
N TYR A 40 13.16 -9.87 10.46
CA TYR A 40 13.65 -10.73 9.40
C TYR A 40 12.79 -10.57 8.14
N TRP A 41 13.37 -10.87 6.98
CA TRP A 41 12.65 -10.89 5.71
C TRP A 41 12.94 -12.19 5.00
N PHE A 42 11.90 -13.00 4.83
CA PHE A 42 11.95 -14.30 4.19
C PHE A 42 10.93 -14.38 3.05
N ASP A 43 11.07 -15.39 2.22
CA ASP A 43 10.12 -15.76 1.18
C ASP A 43 10.00 -17.28 1.04
N ASP A 44 9.09 -17.77 0.19
CA ASP A 44 8.83 -19.19 -0.01
C ASP A 44 10.03 -20.01 -0.51
N ASN A 45 11.10 -19.37 -0.99
CA ASN A 45 12.29 -20.01 -1.53
C ASN A 45 13.56 -19.72 -0.73
N ASN A 46 13.49 -18.76 0.19
CA ASN A 46 14.65 -18.30 0.95
C ASN A 46 14.27 -18.05 2.41
N TYR A 47 14.30 -19.10 3.22
CA TYR A 47 14.15 -19.03 4.67
C TYR A 47 14.99 -20.16 5.33
N PRO A 48 15.54 -19.91 6.54
CA PRO A 48 16.32 -20.91 7.26
C PRO A 48 15.42 -22.01 7.83
N GLU A 49 15.71 -23.27 7.53
CA GLU A 49 14.95 -24.43 8.01
C GLU A 49 14.95 -24.55 9.55
N ASN A 50 16.04 -24.14 10.20
CA ASN A 50 16.21 -24.22 11.65
C ASN A 50 15.84 -22.91 12.38
N PHE A 51 15.14 -21.97 11.73
CA PHE A 51 14.71 -20.74 12.38
C PHE A 51 13.54 -21.02 13.33
N ASP A 52 13.64 -20.50 14.56
CA ASP A 52 12.54 -20.59 15.51
C ASP A 52 11.47 -19.55 15.20
N PHE A 53 10.39 -19.98 14.58
CA PHE A 53 9.23 -19.14 14.22
C PHE A 53 8.18 -19.02 15.33
N ASN A 54 8.38 -19.60 16.52
CA ASN A 54 7.45 -19.49 17.62
C ASN A 54 7.36 -18.04 18.14
N ASN A 55 6.17 -17.65 18.61
CA ASN A 55 5.89 -16.30 19.17
C ASN A 55 6.31 -15.16 18.24
N THR A 56 6.03 -15.32 16.96
CA THR A 56 6.41 -14.38 15.88
C THR A 56 5.18 -13.63 15.40
N VAL A 57 5.37 -12.36 15.07
CA VAL A 57 4.42 -11.60 14.27
C VAL A 57 4.85 -11.66 12.81
N PHE A 58 4.00 -12.23 11.98
CA PHE A 58 4.19 -12.29 10.53
C PHE A 58 3.45 -11.15 9.84
N ILE A 59 4.13 -10.50 8.90
CA ILE A 59 3.53 -9.61 7.92
C ILE A 59 3.70 -10.28 6.56
N THR A 60 2.59 -10.59 5.90
CA THR A 60 2.62 -11.31 4.62
C THR A 60 1.53 -10.83 3.67
N GLU A 61 1.48 -11.45 2.51
CA GLU A 61 0.48 -11.23 1.47
C GLU A 61 -0.09 -12.58 1.03
N GLY A 62 -1.40 -12.66 0.81
CA GLY A 62 -2.10 -13.91 0.53
C GLY A 62 -1.69 -14.63 -0.77
N TYR A 63 -0.90 -14.00 -1.63
CA TYR A 63 -0.30 -14.61 -2.83
C TYR A 63 1.16 -15.02 -2.64
N ALA A 64 1.81 -14.62 -1.55
CA ALA A 64 3.22 -14.85 -1.26
C ALA A 64 3.44 -15.71 -0.02
N ASP A 65 2.41 -16.40 0.48
CA ASP A 65 2.41 -17.09 1.77
C ASP A 65 2.31 -18.63 1.66
N LYS A 66 2.68 -19.20 0.52
CA LYS A 66 2.47 -20.65 0.27
C LYS A 66 3.18 -21.55 1.26
N LYS A 67 4.41 -21.19 1.64
CA LYS A 67 5.26 -21.98 2.56
C LYS A 67 5.45 -21.31 3.92
N ILE A 68 4.71 -20.25 4.23
CA ILE A 68 4.80 -19.61 5.55
C ILE A 68 4.53 -20.61 6.67
N PRO A 69 5.36 -20.68 7.71
CA PRO A 69 5.09 -21.56 8.86
C PRO A 69 3.82 -21.15 9.58
N ILE A 70 2.93 -22.10 9.86
CA ILE A 70 1.66 -21.87 10.57
C ILE A 70 1.77 -22.38 12.01
N LEU A 71 1.81 -21.45 12.97
CA LEU A 71 2.04 -21.72 14.38
C LEU A 71 0.99 -21.02 15.24
N LYS A 72 0.28 -21.78 16.06
CA LYS A 72 -0.83 -21.29 16.90
C LYS A 72 -0.46 -20.12 17.82
N ASN A 73 0.78 -20.07 18.28
CA ASN A 73 1.31 -19.02 19.17
C ASN A 73 1.90 -17.80 18.42
N SER A 74 1.71 -17.73 17.12
CA SER A 74 2.12 -16.61 16.27
C SER A 74 0.91 -15.82 15.76
N ILE A 75 1.13 -14.58 15.34
CA ILE A 75 0.11 -13.69 14.80
C ILE A 75 0.42 -13.41 13.34
N TYR A 76 -0.62 -13.39 12.51
CA TYR A 76 -0.50 -13.20 11.08
C TYR A 76 -1.27 -11.97 10.64
N PHE A 77 -0.54 -10.95 10.21
CA PHE A 77 -1.07 -9.84 9.44
C PHE A 77 -0.95 -10.18 7.97
N VAL A 78 -2.07 -10.45 7.32
CA VAL A 78 -2.09 -10.91 5.93
C VAL A 78 -2.74 -9.87 5.04
N HIS A 79 -1.98 -9.36 4.11
CA HIS A 79 -2.47 -8.44 3.08
C HIS A 79 -3.27 -9.21 2.05
N ILE A 80 -4.52 -8.84 1.81
CA ILE A 80 -5.42 -9.56 0.91
C ILE A 80 -5.39 -11.07 1.22
N CYS A 81 -5.91 -11.44 2.36
CA CYS A 81 -5.94 -12.86 2.75
C CYS A 81 -6.83 -13.66 1.79
N VAL A 82 -6.22 -14.47 0.94
CA VAL A 82 -6.90 -15.31 -0.05
C VAL A 82 -7.44 -16.59 0.59
N ASN A 83 -6.75 -17.12 1.59
CA ASN A 83 -7.11 -18.35 2.27
C ASN A 83 -7.05 -18.19 3.79
N PRO A 84 -8.06 -17.57 4.43
CA PRO A 84 -8.09 -17.43 5.89
C PRO A 84 -8.18 -18.75 6.62
N SER A 85 -8.79 -19.80 6.04
CA SER A 85 -8.91 -21.11 6.65
C SER A 85 -7.56 -21.73 7.01
N LYS A 86 -6.53 -21.48 6.22
CA LYS A 86 -5.15 -21.90 6.47
C LYS A 86 -4.65 -21.53 7.88
N TYR A 87 -4.98 -20.32 8.34
CA TYR A 87 -4.58 -19.79 9.64
C TYR A 87 -5.56 -20.18 10.74
N LEU A 88 -6.85 -20.05 10.46
CA LEU A 88 -7.92 -20.22 11.45
C LEU A 88 -8.09 -21.69 11.85
N THR A 89 -7.94 -22.64 10.92
CA THR A 89 -7.98 -24.08 11.23
C THR A 89 -6.86 -24.48 12.18
N ALA A 90 -5.69 -23.84 12.07
CA ALA A 90 -4.57 -24.05 13.00
C ALA A 90 -4.76 -23.32 14.34
N GLY A 91 -5.83 -22.56 14.51
CA GLY A 91 -6.12 -21.78 15.71
C GLY A 91 -5.24 -20.53 15.88
N CYS A 92 -4.71 -20.00 14.77
CA CYS A 92 -3.89 -18.79 14.80
C CYS A 92 -4.76 -17.53 14.94
N ARG A 93 -4.19 -16.46 15.48
CA ARG A 93 -4.75 -15.12 15.36
C ARG A 93 -4.42 -14.56 13.98
N LEU A 94 -5.46 -14.28 13.18
CA LEU A 94 -5.36 -13.73 11.84
C LEU A 94 -5.93 -12.32 11.81
N ILE A 95 -5.14 -11.38 11.29
CA ILE A 95 -5.57 -10.01 11.03
C ILE A 95 -5.44 -9.77 9.52
N ASP A 96 -6.58 -9.74 8.84
CA ASP A 96 -6.66 -9.52 7.40
C ASP A 96 -6.59 -8.02 7.10
N ILE A 97 -5.54 -7.59 6.40
CA ILE A 97 -5.34 -6.19 6.04
C ILE A 97 -6.01 -5.93 4.69
N ARG A 98 -6.98 -5.03 4.68
CA ARG A 98 -7.69 -4.57 3.49
C ARG A 98 -7.35 -3.12 3.20
N PHE A 99 -7.34 -2.73 1.94
CA PHE A 99 -6.91 -1.40 1.49
C PHE A 99 -7.92 -0.68 0.58
N ASN A 100 -9.10 -1.25 0.36
CA ASN A 100 -10.18 -0.62 -0.41
C ASN A 100 -11.09 0.20 0.50
N VAL A 101 -11.39 1.44 0.17
CA VAL A 101 -12.17 2.37 0.99
C VAL A 101 -13.67 2.09 0.93
N LYS A 102 -14.18 1.74 -0.26
CA LYS A 102 -15.60 1.43 -0.40
C LYS A 102 -15.88 0.05 0.16
N LYS A 103 -17.06 -0.07 0.79
CA LYS A 103 -17.59 -1.36 1.24
C LYS A 103 -17.30 -2.40 0.17
N THR A 104 -16.32 -3.20 0.43
CA THR A 104 -16.13 -4.41 -0.35
C THR A 104 -17.40 -5.21 -0.19
N LYS A 105 -17.89 -5.75 -1.29
CA LYS A 105 -19.00 -6.69 -1.27
C LYS A 105 -18.76 -7.75 -0.21
N ASP A 106 -19.81 -8.30 0.29
CA ASP A 106 -19.82 -9.37 1.26
C ASP A 106 -18.78 -10.44 0.95
N PHE A 107 -17.69 -10.45 1.70
CA PHE A 107 -16.78 -11.58 1.64
C PHE A 107 -17.40 -12.71 2.45
N SER A 108 -17.67 -13.83 1.83
CA SER A 108 -17.92 -15.06 2.56
C SER A 108 -16.67 -15.93 2.49
N TYR A 109 -16.19 -16.33 3.65
CA TYR A 109 -15.15 -17.34 3.78
C TYR A 109 -15.75 -18.57 4.44
N GLU A 110 -15.40 -19.74 3.91
CA GLU A 110 -15.71 -21.02 4.54
C GLU A 110 -14.41 -21.65 5.02
N TYR A 111 -14.39 -22.18 6.22
CA TYR A 111 -13.29 -22.96 6.73
C TYR A 111 -13.79 -24.01 7.72
N THR A 112 -13.07 -25.11 7.82
CA THR A 112 -13.36 -26.18 8.78
C THR A 112 -12.47 -25.99 10.00
N ARG A 113 -13.07 -25.97 11.18
CA ARG A 113 -12.35 -25.94 12.46
C ARG A 113 -11.71 -27.29 12.74
N PRO A 114 -10.76 -27.38 13.70
CA PRO A 114 -10.17 -28.65 14.12
C PRO A 114 -11.17 -29.69 14.62
N ASP A 115 -12.38 -29.28 15.01
CA ASP A 115 -13.51 -30.12 15.42
C ASP A 115 -14.49 -30.43 14.27
N ASP A 116 -14.08 -30.24 13.03
CA ASP A 116 -14.86 -30.43 11.79
C ASP A 116 -16.09 -29.53 11.64
N GLU A 117 -16.21 -28.46 12.45
CA GLU A 117 -17.27 -27.47 12.30
C GLU A 117 -17.01 -26.56 11.09
N LEU A 118 -17.92 -26.59 10.10
CA LEU A 118 -17.89 -25.67 8.97
C LEU A 118 -18.37 -24.28 9.38
N VAL A 119 -17.52 -23.29 9.26
CA VAL A 119 -17.82 -21.91 9.61
C VAL A 119 -17.88 -21.02 8.35
N LYS A 120 -19.00 -20.34 8.18
CA LYS A 120 -19.18 -19.30 7.16
C LYS A 120 -18.93 -17.92 7.75
N LEU A 121 -18.01 -17.20 7.13
CA LEU A 121 -17.75 -15.80 7.41
C LEU A 121 -18.53 -14.95 6.41
N ASP A 122 -19.74 -14.51 6.78
CA ASP A 122 -20.49 -13.53 5.97
C ASP A 122 -19.93 -12.12 6.18
N ALA A 123 -20.51 -11.11 5.56
CA ALA A 123 -20.09 -9.72 5.54
C ALA A 123 -19.43 -9.20 6.83
N PHE A 124 -18.38 -8.42 6.68
CA PHE A 124 -17.66 -7.78 7.77
C PHE A 124 -18.52 -6.69 8.42
N THR A 125 -18.58 -6.67 9.75
CA THR A 125 -19.12 -5.53 10.48
C THR A 125 -18.01 -4.50 10.63
N PHE A 126 -18.27 -3.29 10.18
CA PHE A 126 -17.38 -2.15 10.36
C PHE A 126 -17.36 -1.76 11.84
N TYR A 127 -16.21 -1.84 12.46
CA TYR A 127 -15.93 -1.27 13.75
C TYR A 127 -15.43 0.16 13.56
N GLU A 128 -15.81 1.04 14.36
CA GLU A 128 -15.54 2.45 14.35
C GLU A 128 -14.29 2.90 13.58
N LYS A 129 -14.50 3.80 12.63
CA LYS A 129 -13.44 4.63 12.11
C LYS A 129 -12.98 5.49 13.28
N ASN A 130 -11.79 5.27 13.79
CA ASN A 130 -11.24 6.18 14.78
C ASN A 130 -11.05 7.55 14.12
N ALA A 131 -11.91 8.50 14.45
CA ALA A 131 -11.91 9.83 13.84
C ALA A 131 -10.60 10.58 14.08
N ASN A 132 -9.83 10.18 15.08
CA ASN A 132 -8.54 10.75 15.43
C ASN A 132 -7.35 9.99 14.83
N ASP A 133 -7.59 8.85 14.18
CA ASP A 133 -6.51 8.08 13.56
C ASP A 133 -6.34 8.48 12.10
N SER A 134 -5.42 9.39 11.86
CA SER A 134 -5.00 9.81 10.53
C SER A 134 -4.39 8.66 9.70
N ALA A 135 -4.05 7.54 10.31
CA ALA A 135 -3.60 6.34 9.62
C ALA A 135 -4.74 5.61 8.88
N LEU A 136 -5.99 6.04 9.08
CA LEU A 136 -7.16 5.57 8.35
C LEU A 136 -7.39 4.07 8.48
N VAL A 137 -7.29 3.59 9.69
CA VAL A 137 -7.59 2.21 10.02
C VAL A 137 -9.02 2.11 10.49
N ALA A 138 -9.77 1.25 9.82
CA ALA A 138 -11.07 0.81 10.31
C ALA A 138 -10.96 -0.66 10.70
N LYS A 139 -11.34 -0.98 11.91
CA LYS A 139 -11.43 -2.36 12.40
C LYS A 139 -12.69 -3.01 11.89
N TYR A 140 -12.55 -4.22 11.39
CA TYR A 140 -13.67 -5.14 11.19
C TYR A 140 -13.52 -6.30 12.16
N LYS A 141 -14.58 -6.66 12.86
CA LYS A 141 -14.57 -7.82 13.72
C LYS A 141 -15.78 -8.69 13.42
N LYS A 142 -15.55 -9.95 13.23
CA LYS A 142 -16.59 -10.95 13.21
C LYS A 142 -16.47 -11.80 14.46
N GLY A 143 -17.59 -12.24 15.00
CA GLY A 143 -17.67 -13.01 16.23
C GLY A 143 -16.93 -14.37 16.23
N ILE A 144 -16.00 -14.57 15.30
CA ILE A 144 -15.18 -15.77 15.19
C ILE A 144 -13.86 -15.51 15.88
N SER A 145 -13.55 -16.34 16.85
CA SER A 145 -12.30 -16.28 17.58
C SER A 145 -11.10 -16.40 16.63
N GLY A 146 -10.15 -15.49 16.77
CA GLY A 146 -8.89 -15.48 16.02
C GLY A 146 -8.93 -14.78 14.67
N TYR A 147 -10.09 -14.31 14.18
CA TYR A 147 -10.19 -13.54 12.94
C TYR A 147 -10.56 -12.10 13.19
N GLU A 148 -9.74 -11.19 12.67
CA GLU A 148 -10.01 -9.76 12.63
C GLU A 148 -9.70 -9.26 11.21
N ALA A 149 -10.36 -8.19 10.76
CA ALA A 149 -9.96 -7.48 9.56
C ALA A 149 -9.78 -5.99 9.87
N VAL A 150 -8.78 -5.40 9.25
CA VAL A 150 -8.48 -3.97 9.41
C VAL A 150 -8.41 -3.31 8.05
N TYR A 151 -8.88 -2.08 8.00
CA TYR A 151 -8.74 -1.23 6.82
C TYR A 151 -7.50 -0.39 6.98
N MET A 152 -6.52 -0.58 6.08
CA MET A 152 -5.26 0.14 6.14
C MET A 152 -4.72 0.39 4.74
N TYR A 153 -4.49 1.65 4.42
CA TYR A 153 -3.82 2.02 3.17
C TYR A 153 -2.33 1.72 3.23
N TRP A 154 -1.75 1.54 2.06
CA TRP A 154 -0.31 1.55 1.91
C TRP A 154 0.31 2.85 2.45
N ALA A 155 1.62 2.90 2.49
CA ALA A 155 2.37 4.05 2.95
C ALA A 155 3.55 4.33 2.01
N THR A 156 4.28 5.41 2.24
CA THR A 156 5.59 5.59 1.62
C THR A 156 6.61 4.62 2.19
N ASP A 157 7.56 4.18 1.36
CA ASP A 157 8.70 3.36 1.77
C ASP A 157 9.81 4.17 2.46
N PHE A 158 9.70 5.50 2.49
CA PHE A 158 10.59 6.34 3.28
C PHE A 158 10.23 6.28 4.77
N LEU A 159 11.27 6.21 5.61
CA LEU A 159 11.14 6.50 7.03
C LEU A 159 10.92 8.01 7.24
N PRO A 160 10.30 8.45 8.35
CA PRO A 160 10.12 9.88 8.62
C PRO A 160 11.41 10.70 8.48
N LYS A 161 12.54 10.16 8.92
CA LYS A 161 13.87 10.81 8.83
C LYS A 161 14.49 10.85 7.44
N GLU A 162 13.98 10.04 6.51
CA GLU A 162 14.46 9.98 5.11
C GLU A 162 13.72 10.98 4.21
N ILE A 163 12.60 11.54 4.68
CA ILE A 163 11.86 12.55 3.94
C ILE A 163 12.59 13.88 4.07
N ASN A 164 13.35 14.20 3.01
CA ASN A 164 14.16 15.41 2.96
C ASN A 164 13.42 16.53 2.24
N PHE A 165 13.04 17.56 2.95
CA PHE A 165 12.29 18.71 2.40
C PHE A 165 13.02 19.45 1.29
N SER A 166 14.37 19.37 1.22
CA SER A 166 15.14 19.95 0.12
C SER A 166 14.84 19.29 -1.24
N ASP A 167 14.28 18.07 -1.24
CA ASP A 167 13.93 17.36 -2.47
C ASP A 167 12.79 18.05 -3.24
N ALA A 168 12.00 18.89 -2.59
CA ALA A 168 10.99 19.73 -3.23
C ALA A 168 11.59 20.69 -4.27
N PHE A 169 12.85 21.10 -4.08
CA PHE A 169 13.54 22.09 -4.92
C PHE A 169 14.41 21.48 -6.04
N ILE A 170 14.42 20.14 -6.18
CA ILE A 170 15.14 19.48 -7.27
C ILE A 170 14.60 19.95 -8.63
N GLU A 171 15.51 20.29 -9.55
CA GLU A 171 15.15 20.71 -10.89
C GLU A 171 14.39 19.61 -11.64
N ARG A 172 13.28 19.99 -12.27
CA ARG A 172 12.40 19.07 -13.01
C ARG A 172 12.78 19.05 -14.50
N THR A 173 12.71 17.89 -15.10
CA THR A 173 12.86 17.68 -16.55
C THR A 173 11.54 17.97 -17.28
N ASN A 174 11.57 17.92 -18.62
CA ASN A 174 10.35 17.97 -19.44
C ASN A 174 9.72 16.57 -19.65
N THR A 175 10.12 15.60 -18.83
CA THR A 175 9.62 14.23 -18.88
C THR A 175 8.82 13.91 -17.62
N VAL A 176 7.67 13.30 -17.81
CA VAL A 176 6.90 12.68 -16.73
C VAL A 176 7.37 11.24 -16.59
N TYR A 177 7.88 10.85 -15.44
CA TYR A 177 8.29 9.49 -15.16
C TYR A 177 7.21 8.76 -14.37
N HIS A 178 6.70 7.66 -14.95
CA HIS A 178 5.85 6.73 -14.23
C HIS A 178 6.67 5.49 -13.84
N VAL A 179 7.04 5.41 -12.57
CA VAL A 179 7.76 4.26 -12.03
C VAL A 179 6.77 3.28 -11.41
N GLY A 180 6.66 2.10 -12.00
CA GLY A 180 5.74 1.05 -11.58
C GLY A 180 5.04 0.38 -12.76
N SER A 181 4.40 -0.75 -12.49
CA SER A 181 3.62 -1.46 -13.51
C SER A 181 2.48 -0.61 -14.03
N LEU A 182 2.35 -0.56 -15.33
CA LEU A 182 1.16 -0.05 -15.99
C LEU A 182 0.20 -1.23 -16.21
N TRP A 183 -0.62 -1.49 -15.20
CA TRP A 183 -1.62 -2.54 -15.30
C TRP A 183 -2.70 -2.20 -16.33
N SER A 184 -3.30 -3.23 -16.95
CA SER A 184 -4.36 -3.07 -17.96
C SER A 184 -5.50 -2.15 -17.50
N ALA A 185 -5.85 -2.23 -16.21
CA ALA A 185 -6.86 -1.39 -15.58
C ALA A 185 -6.66 0.12 -15.75
N ASN A 186 -5.41 0.60 -15.89
CA ASN A 186 -5.08 2.01 -15.97
C ASN A 186 -4.60 2.44 -17.36
N ARG A 187 -4.51 1.52 -18.31
CA ARG A 187 -3.87 1.76 -19.62
C ARG A 187 -4.54 2.87 -20.42
N GLN A 188 -5.87 2.88 -20.41
CA GLN A 188 -6.65 3.88 -21.15
C GLN A 188 -6.40 5.29 -20.62
N GLU A 189 -6.45 5.46 -19.31
CA GLU A 189 -6.24 6.75 -18.65
C GLU A 189 -4.83 7.28 -18.90
N PHE A 190 -3.83 6.40 -18.89
CA PHE A 190 -2.47 6.77 -19.24
C PHE A 190 -2.30 7.16 -20.71
N GLN A 191 -3.00 6.52 -21.64
CA GLN A 191 -3.01 6.93 -23.06
C GLN A 191 -3.64 8.31 -23.27
N ILE A 192 -4.72 8.61 -22.55
CA ILE A 192 -5.36 9.94 -22.58
C ILE A 192 -4.40 10.98 -22.01
N PHE A 193 -3.79 10.71 -20.87
CA PHE A 193 -2.83 11.59 -20.23
C PHE A 193 -1.60 11.83 -21.12
N GLU A 194 -1.05 10.80 -21.76
CA GLU A 194 0.09 10.92 -22.68
C GLU A 194 -0.21 11.85 -23.85
N LYS A 195 -1.42 11.80 -24.42
CA LYS A 195 -1.84 12.73 -25.49
C LYS A 195 -1.83 14.17 -25.01
N SER A 196 -2.28 14.43 -23.78
CA SER A 196 -2.25 15.80 -23.19
C SER A 196 -0.84 16.30 -22.93
N LEU A 197 0.11 15.42 -22.55
CA LEU A 197 1.52 15.73 -22.42
C LEU A 197 2.13 16.13 -23.76
N LYS A 198 1.95 15.30 -24.79
CA LYS A 198 2.49 15.54 -26.14
C LYS A 198 2.01 16.86 -26.74
N ALA A 199 0.74 17.24 -26.51
CA ALA A 199 0.18 18.52 -26.94
C ALA A 199 0.89 19.74 -26.34
N ARG A 200 1.65 19.54 -25.25
CA ARG A 200 2.42 20.59 -24.54
C ARG A 200 3.94 20.43 -24.67
N GLY A 201 4.41 19.56 -25.58
CA GLY A 201 5.84 19.31 -25.78
C GLY A 201 6.50 18.53 -24.66
N LEU A 202 5.70 17.85 -23.81
CA LEU A 202 6.19 17.00 -22.73
C LEU A 202 6.20 15.53 -23.17
N SER A 203 7.05 14.71 -22.53
CA SER A 203 7.13 13.27 -22.76
C SER A 203 6.67 12.47 -21.55
N LEU A 204 6.22 11.23 -21.80
CA LEU A 204 5.93 10.23 -20.77
C LEU A 204 6.92 9.08 -20.91
N GLU A 205 7.59 8.73 -19.83
CA GLU A 205 8.43 7.55 -19.74
C GLU A 205 7.91 6.59 -18.66
N ILE A 206 7.61 5.34 -19.05
CA ILE A 206 7.12 4.32 -18.15
C ILE A 206 8.26 3.37 -17.80
N ARG A 207 8.65 3.32 -16.53
CA ARG A 207 9.62 2.40 -15.95
C ARG A 207 8.88 1.25 -15.26
N ASP A 208 8.43 0.29 -16.07
CA ASP A 208 7.79 -0.92 -15.59
C ASP A 208 8.85 -1.88 -15.01
N PRO A 209 8.80 -2.22 -13.71
CA PRO A 209 9.80 -3.07 -13.06
C PRO A 209 9.85 -4.50 -13.62
N TRP A 210 8.80 -4.95 -14.32
CA TRP A 210 8.80 -6.23 -15.01
C TRP A 210 9.62 -6.23 -16.30
N ARG A 211 9.83 -5.05 -16.88
CA ARG A 211 10.52 -4.89 -18.16
C ARG A 211 11.90 -4.27 -17.99
N ILE A 212 12.01 -3.33 -17.06
CA ILE A 212 13.23 -2.55 -16.85
C ILE A 212 13.58 -2.62 -15.37
N LYS A 213 14.63 -3.34 -15.03
CA LYS A 213 15.10 -3.42 -13.65
C LYS A 213 15.55 -2.03 -13.19
N THR A 214 14.82 -1.48 -12.22
CA THR A 214 15.06 -0.14 -11.66
C THR A 214 15.33 -0.28 -10.18
N THR A 215 16.44 0.25 -9.69
CA THR A 215 16.74 0.25 -8.25
C THR A 215 15.84 1.21 -7.51
N ASN A 216 15.78 1.09 -6.17
CA ASN A 216 14.96 2.00 -5.37
C ASN A 216 15.47 3.44 -5.49
N GLU A 217 16.77 3.64 -5.43
CA GLU A 217 17.43 4.95 -5.56
C GLU A 217 17.17 5.58 -6.94
N GLU A 218 17.24 4.78 -8.00
CA GLU A 218 16.90 5.23 -9.35
C GLU A 218 15.42 5.61 -9.46
N ALA A 219 14.52 4.80 -8.88
CA ALA A 219 13.09 5.06 -8.85
C ALA A 219 12.77 6.39 -8.16
N VAL A 220 13.39 6.64 -7.01
CA VAL A 220 13.26 7.90 -6.27
C VAL A 220 13.75 9.07 -7.12
N ARG A 221 14.97 8.96 -7.69
CA ARG A 221 15.56 10.02 -8.51
C ARG A 221 14.71 10.37 -9.73
N LEU A 222 14.17 9.36 -10.43
CA LEU A 222 13.30 9.57 -11.59
C LEU A 222 12.02 10.32 -11.19
N VAL A 223 11.40 9.93 -10.07
CA VAL A 223 10.21 10.63 -9.56
C VAL A 223 10.57 12.07 -9.17
N GLN A 224 11.69 12.27 -8.47
CA GLN A 224 12.17 13.61 -8.08
C GLN A 224 12.38 14.53 -9.27
N GLN A 225 12.96 14.04 -10.37
CA GLN A 225 13.24 14.79 -11.59
C GLN A 225 12.04 14.88 -12.55
N SER A 226 10.94 14.19 -12.27
CA SER A 226 9.76 14.19 -13.12
C SER A 226 9.13 15.59 -13.21
N TYR A 227 8.63 15.97 -14.41
CA TYR A 227 7.89 17.23 -14.58
C TYR A 227 6.77 17.38 -13.57
N ILE A 228 5.95 16.35 -13.45
CA ILE A 228 4.98 16.06 -12.40
C ILE A 228 4.96 14.55 -12.16
N ALA A 229 4.43 14.09 -11.03
CA ALA A 229 4.32 12.66 -10.72
C ALA A 229 2.88 12.32 -10.27
N PRO A 230 1.91 12.22 -11.21
CA PRO A 230 0.53 11.96 -10.85
C PRO A 230 0.30 10.51 -10.46
N ASP A 231 -0.64 10.30 -9.55
CA ASP A 231 -1.28 9.03 -9.32
C ASP A 231 -2.54 8.93 -10.19
N ILE A 232 -2.46 8.16 -11.27
CA ILE A 232 -3.56 7.96 -12.21
C ILE A 232 -4.17 6.59 -11.98
N ARG A 233 -5.48 6.57 -11.68
CA ARG A 233 -6.27 5.36 -11.49
C ARG A 233 -7.26 5.18 -12.63
N GLY A 234 -7.49 3.92 -12.99
CA GLY A 234 -8.34 3.58 -14.12
C GLY A 234 -9.73 3.12 -13.70
N THR A 235 -10.60 3.14 -14.69
CA THR A 235 -11.98 2.61 -14.64
C THR A 235 -12.04 1.11 -14.83
N GLY A 236 -10.93 0.46 -15.18
CA GLY A 236 -10.90 -0.96 -15.51
C GLY A 236 -11.44 -1.32 -16.90
N ALA A 237 -11.73 -0.32 -17.73
CA ALA A 237 -12.33 -0.56 -19.06
C ALA A 237 -11.49 -1.45 -20.00
N THR A 238 -10.18 -1.57 -19.74
CA THR A 238 -9.23 -2.38 -20.52
C THR A 238 -8.70 -3.58 -19.75
N CYS A 239 -9.40 -4.02 -18.70
CA CYS A 239 -8.93 -5.10 -17.84
C CYS A 239 -9.13 -6.47 -18.49
N ASP A 240 -8.06 -7.23 -18.64
CA ASP A 240 -8.07 -8.58 -19.18
C ASP A 240 -8.17 -9.61 -18.06
N GLY A 241 -9.27 -10.35 -17.98
CA GLY A 241 -9.38 -11.57 -17.18
C GLY A 241 -9.77 -11.46 -15.72
N SER A 242 -9.89 -10.25 -15.16
CA SER A 242 -10.48 -10.00 -13.83
C SER A 242 -11.92 -9.49 -13.99
N SER A 243 -12.73 -9.56 -12.93
CA SER A 243 -14.03 -8.90 -12.99
C SER A 243 -13.82 -7.40 -13.23
N ALA A 244 -14.57 -6.80 -14.15
CA ALA A 244 -14.48 -5.36 -14.45
C ALA A 244 -14.64 -4.49 -13.19
N GLU A 245 -15.30 -5.02 -12.18
CA GLU A 245 -15.54 -4.38 -10.90
C GLU A 245 -14.27 -4.29 -10.02
N GLU A 246 -13.47 -5.37 -9.95
CA GLU A 246 -12.21 -5.38 -9.21
C GLU A 246 -11.14 -4.50 -9.86
N CYS A 247 -11.20 -4.38 -11.18
CA CYS A 247 -10.30 -3.54 -11.96
C CYS A 247 -10.66 -2.06 -11.91
N ASN A 248 -11.86 -1.70 -11.49
CA ASN A 248 -12.28 -0.31 -11.39
C ASN A 248 -11.73 0.33 -10.10
N HIS A 249 -10.46 0.70 -10.12
CA HIS A 249 -9.76 1.31 -8.99
C HIS A 249 -10.43 2.60 -8.50
N LEU A 250 -11.08 3.36 -9.38
CA LEU A 250 -11.79 4.57 -9.01
C LEU A 250 -13.06 4.24 -8.22
N SER A 251 -13.83 3.23 -8.66
CA SER A 251 -15.09 2.87 -8.01
C SER A 251 -14.89 2.17 -6.67
N ILE A 252 -13.87 1.32 -6.53
CA ILE A 252 -13.56 0.63 -5.27
C ILE A 252 -12.80 1.51 -4.27
N GLY A 253 -12.39 2.72 -4.67
CA GLY A 253 -11.68 3.65 -3.79
C GLY A 253 -10.27 3.18 -3.44
N TYR A 254 -9.57 2.52 -4.37
CA TYR A 254 -8.20 2.05 -4.14
C TYR A 254 -7.21 3.20 -3.97
N ILE A 255 -6.49 3.20 -2.84
CA ILE A 255 -5.45 4.18 -2.52
C ILE A 255 -4.08 3.49 -2.51
N PRO A 256 -3.24 3.72 -3.54
CA PRO A 256 -1.94 3.07 -3.65
C PRO A 256 -0.85 3.79 -2.84
N CYS A 257 0.26 3.08 -2.63
CA CYS A 257 1.47 3.70 -2.06
C CYS A 257 2.02 4.86 -2.89
N ARG A 258 1.74 4.89 -4.20
CA ARG A 258 2.29 5.86 -5.16
C ARG A 258 2.07 7.31 -4.76
N ILE A 259 0.86 7.67 -4.32
CA ILE A 259 0.59 9.06 -3.93
C ILE A 259 1.47 9.50 -2.76
N PHE A 260 1.61 8.65 -1.73
CA PHE A 260 2.45 8.95 -0.58
C PHE A 260 3.93 8.97 -0.94
N LYS A 261 4.38 8.04 -1.80
CA LYS A 261 5.76 7.98 -2.31
C LYS A 261 6.10 9.23 -3.11
N ASN A 262 5.28 9.61 -4.07
CA ASN A 262 5.54 10.78 -4.91
C ASN A 262 5.65 12.05 -4.06
N ILE A 263 4.75 12.25 -3.11
CA ILE A 263 4.80 13.39 -2.19
C ILE A 263 6.05 13.34 -1.32
N SER A 264 6.35 12.18 -0.72
CA SER A 264 7.52 12.03 0.16
C SER A 264 8.87 12.21 -0.57
N TYR A 265 8.89 12.04 -1.89
CA TYR A 265 10.05 12.29 -2.75
C TYR A 265 10.14 13.75 -3.23
N GLY A 266 9.30 14.65 -2.73
CA GLY A 266 9.34 16.07 -3.04
C GLY A 266 8.46 16.50 -4.21
N GLN A 267 7.52 15.68 -4.67
CA GLN A 267 6.60 16.04 -5.74
C GLN A 267 5.29 16.61 -5.21
N LEU A 268 4.64 17.46 -6.03
CA LEU A 268 3.27 17.85 -5.80
C LEU A 268 2.36 16.61 -5.79
N GLY A 269 1.50 16.48 -4.81
CA GLY A 269 0.48 15.46 -4.78
C GLY A 269 -0.57 15.71 -5.87
N ILE A 270 -0.72 14.77 -6.81
CA ILE A 270 -1.67 14.89 -7.93
C ILE A 270 -2.37 13.57 -8.13
N THR A 271 -3.70 13.59 -8.28
CA THR A 271 -4.50 12.38 -8.48
C THR A 271 -5.78 12.62 -9.28
N ASN A 272 -6.28 11.58 -9.92
CA ASN A 272 -7.63 11.53 -10.47
C ASN A 272 -8.60 10.69 -9.60
N SER A 273 -8.14 10.19 -8.46
CA SER A 273 -8.95 9.40 -7.53
C SER A 273 -9.63 10.29 -6.50
N TYR A 274 -10.96 10.23 -6.46
CA TYR A 274 -11.73 10.95 -5.44
C TYR A 274 -11.45 10.42 -4.02
N ALA A 275 -11.22 9.12 -3.88
CA ALA A 275 -10.87 8.52 -2.58
C ALA A 275 -9.52 9.07 -2.04
N VAL A 276 -8.53 9.28 -2.92
CA VAL A 276 -7.27 9.93 -2.55
C VAL A 276 -7.50 11.38 -2.16
N LYS A 277 -8.35 12.12 -2.90
CA LYS A 277 -8.71 13.49 -2.53
C LYS A 277 -9.38 13.57 -1.16
N GLU A 278 -10.34 12.69 -0.87
CA GLU A 278 -11.00 12.65 0.45
C GLU A 278 -10.00 12.38 1.58
N LEU A 279 -9.05 11.48 1.33
CA LEU A 279 -8.02 11.13 2.30
C LEU A 279 -7.02 12.26 2.56
N MET A 280 -6.51 12.83 1.45
CA MET A 280 -5.40 13.77 1.48
C MET A 280 -5.86 15.23 1.53
N ASN A 281 -7.17 15.47 1.37
CA ASN A 281 -7.79 16.80 1.40
C ASN A 281 -7.02 17.82 0.52
N ASP A 282 -6.65 18.97 1.07
CA ASP A 282 -5.97 20.04 0.36
C ASP A 282 -4.48 19.78 0.06
N PHE A 283 -3.93 18.66 0.55
CA PHE A 283 -2.55 18.26 0.27
C PHE A 283 -2.36 17.69 -1.14
N VAL A 284 -3.44 17.49 -1.92
CA VAL A 284 -3.37 17.01 -3.30
C VAL A 284 -4.14 17.91 -4.25
N VAL A 285 -3.69 17.93 -5.49
CA VAL A 285 -4.43 18.49 -6.63
C VAL A 285 -5.25 17.37 -7.23
N TYR A 286 -6.55 17.55 -7.31
CA TYR A 286 -7.48 16.59 -7.86
C TYR A 286 -7.98 17.03 -9.25
N ALA A 287 -7.83 16.15 -10.23
CA ALA A 287 -8.39 16.31 -11.57
C ALA A 287 -9.09 15.01 -11.96
N SER A 288 -10.42 14.99 -11.97
CA SER A 288 -11.21 13.76 -12.23
C SER A 288 -10.94 13.12 -13.59
N LYS A 289 -10.47 13.89 -14.56
CA LYS A 289 -10.17 13.43 -15.92
C LYS A 289 -8.66 13.51 -16.19
N PRO A 290 -8.05 12.45 -16.72
CA PRO A 290 -6.60 12.41 -16.99
C PRO A 290 -6.11 13.54 -17.92
N GLU A 291 -6.90 13.94 -18.91
CA GLU A 291 -6.57 15.03 -19.83
C GLU A 291 -6.43 16.40 -19.14
N ASN A 292 -7.08 16.59 -18.01
CA ASN A 292 -7.09 17.86 -17.28
C ASN A 292 -5.98 17.93 -16.19
N ILE A 293 -5.26 16.84 -15.95
CA ILE A 293 -4.25 16.76 -14.87
C ILE A 293 -3.23 17.90 -14.99
N LEU A 294 -2.74 18.20 -16.19
CA LEU A 294 -1.76 19.26 -16.40
C LEU A 294 -2.34 20.65 -16.09
N ASP A 295 -3.56 20.93 -16.53
CA ASP A 295 -4.21 22.23 -16.31
C ASP A 295 -4.39 22.53 -14.83
N TYR A 296 -4.78 21.51 -14.06
CA TYR A 296 -4.99 21.64 -12.63
C TYR A 296 -3.69 21.65 -11.83
N ALA A 297 -2.64 20.96 -12.31
CA ALA A 297 -1.37 20.87 -11.60
C ALA A 297 -0.44 22.07 -11.85
N GLU A 298 -0.45 22.64 -13.05
CA GLU A 298 0.51 23.69 -13.46
C GLU A 298 0.54 24.90 -12.54
N PRO A 299 -0.59 25.45 -12.04
CA PRO A 299 -0.57 26.58 -11.11
C PRO A 299 0.14 26.29 -9.78
N TYR A 300 0.21 25.02 -9.39
CA TYR A 300 0.76 24.56 -8.10
C TYR A 300 2.11 23.88 -8.22
N ARG A 301 2.59 23.57 -9.43
CA ARG A 301 3.81 22.80 -9.67
C ARG A 301 5.06 23.41 -9.02
N LYS A 302 5.13 24.72 -8.87
CA LYS A 302 6.19 25.47 -8.20
C LYS A 302 5.72 26.12 -6.89
N ASN A 303 4.55 25.73 -6.38
CA ASN A 303 4.12 26.16 -5.06
C ASN A 303 4.81 25.30 -4.00
N TYR A 304 6.03 25.71 -3.65
CA TYR A 304 6.86 24.95 -2.70
C TYR A 304 6.25 24.87 -1.31
N GLU A 305 5.53 25.89 -0.85
CA GLU A 305 4.81 25.86 0.43
C GLU A 305 3.84 24.69 0.48
N LYS A 306 2.96 24.58 -0.53
CA LYS A 306 2.01 23.47 -0.64
C LYS A 306 2.71 22.10 -0.72
N ILE A 307 3.83 22.00 -1.44
CA ILE A 307 4.60 20.75 -1.55
C ILE A 307 5.19 20.37 -0.19
N LEU A 308 5.79 21.32 0.51
CA LEU A 308 6.41 21.09 1.83
C LEU A 308 5.37 20.70 2.89
N GLU A 309 4.20 21.34 2.89
CA GLU A 309 3.08 20.98 3.76
C GLU A 309 2.60 19.55 3.50
N ALA A 310 2.44 19.17 2.22
CA ALA A 310 2.06 17.82 1.84
C ALA A 310 3.13 16.79 2.24
N MET A 311 4.43 17.11 2.08
CA MET A 311 5.54 16.25 2.54
C MET A 311 5.51 16.06 4.06
N ALA A 312 5.27 17.14 4.82
CA ALA A 312 5.16 17.09 6.28
C ALA A 312 3.97 16.20 6.69
N TYR A 313 2.82 16.38 6.04
CA TYR A 313 1.63 15.57 6.30
C TYR A 313 1.88 14.08 6.03
N VAL A 314 2.54 13.72 4.91
CA VAL A 314 2.89 12.33 4.60
C VAL A 314 3.91 11.78 5.60
N ARG A 315 4.93 12.56 5.99
CA ARG A 315 5.91 12.17 7.01
C ARG A 315 5.24 11.77 8.32
N ASP A 316 4.28 12.57 8.75
CA ASP A 316 3.68 12.43 10.08
C ASP A 316 2.52 11.40 10.11
N ASN A 317 1.88 11.11 8.94
CA ASN A 317 0.66 10.30 8.90
C ASN A 317 0.72 9.09 7.96
N HIS A 318 1.59 9.06 6.95
CA HIS A 318 1.54 8.08 5.88
C HIS A 318 2.87 7.36 5.61
N THR A 319 3.61 7.05 6.68
CA THR A 319 4.79 6.17 6.65
C THR A 319 4.44 4.77 7.17
N PHE A 320 5.23 3.76 6.83
CA PHE A 320 5.06 2.42 7.40
C PHE A 320 5.33 2.41 8.92
N VAL A 321 6.12 3.34 9.46
CA VAL A 321 6.27 3.53 10.91
C VAL A 321 4.89 3.79 11.53
N ARG A 322 4.12 4.72 10.98
CA ARG A 322 2.78 5.04 11.48
C ARG A 322 1.80 3.85 11.36
N ARG A 323 1.91 3.08 10.25
CA ARG A 323 1.10 1.86 10.08
C ARG A 323 1.41 0.81 11.14
N ILE A 324 2.69 0.63 11.48
CA ILE A 324 3.13 -0.31 12.52
C ILE A 324 2.57 0.11 13.89
N GLU A 325 2.67 1.38 14.26
CA GLU A 325 2.12 1.89 15.51
C GLU A 325 0.65 1.49 15.64
N THR A 326 -0.15 1.74 14.59
CA THR A 326 -1.57 1.36 14.58
C THR A 326 -1.79 -0.16 14.63
N LEU A 327 -0.99 -0.97 13.91
CA LEU A 327 -1.11 -2.43 13.97
C LEU A 327 -0.74 -2.96 15.36
N MET A 328 0.28 -2.40 16.00
CA MET A 328 0.70 -2.85 17.32
C MET A 328 -0.32 -2.51 18.41
N GLU A 329 -1.11 -1.42 18.26
CA GLU A 329 -2.24 -1.13 19.13
C GLU A 329 -3.32 -2.21 19.09
N LEU A 330 -3.48 -2.91 17.95
CA LEU A 330 -4.41 -4.04 17.84
C LEU A 330 -3.96 -5.27 18.65
N LEU A 331 -2.68 -5.34 18.99
CA LEU A 331 -2.11 -6.45 19.74
C LEU A 331 -2.10 -6.20 21.25
N ALA A 332 -2.29 -4.95 21.68
CA ALA A 332 -2.40 -4.57 23.07
C ALA A 332 -3.80 -4.90 23.62
#